data_78ae33ff20630e1fddf4c263d3985591
#
_entry.id   78ae33ff20630e1fddf4c263d3985591
#
_cell.length_a   1.000
_cell.length_b   1.000
_cell.length_c   1.000
_cell.angle_alpha   90.00
_cell.angle_beta   90.00
_cell.angle_gamma   90.00
#
_symmetry.space_group_name_H-M   'P 1'
#
loop_
_entity.id
_entity.type
_entity.pdbx_description
1 polymer ?
#
loop_
_entity_poly.entity_id
_entity_poly.type
_entity_poly.pdbx_seq_one_letter_code
_entity_poly.pdbx_strand_id
1 'polypeptide(L)'
;MPTYETTRLFNTILSLYYMEGLTQSKIAKRLGLSTAKVNRLLQQARELGYVNITIRTPFQQLFDLETRLKAVFGIQEAIVIPSMADAGSLTLNALGAAAAEFFLERLRDGDIVAITPGTTIQATVQAIDTTRSYSKVQVVPMLGAIQGQIESDMNYLATNMGEKLNAKAYQLHAPVFADTKAHGDALRSMVQVKDILDIARHANVALLGVGTVDPDVSRFVQFTALSADDMKNIAEVCGGVGEICAQVYNIEGQPCGQEYADRIIGLTLAEIQNIPFRIGIAASAAKALPIYGALRGGYLHALVTDEAAACGVLELFDENFRRKS
;
A
#
# COMPACT_ATOMS: atom_id res chain seq x y z
N MET A 1 -8.35 -41.57 20.89
CA MET A 1 -7.30 -40.94 21.71
C MET A 1 -5.98 -41.67 21.43
N PRO A 2 -4.85 -40.98 21.30
CA PRO A 2 -3.57 -41.68 21.11
C PRO A 2 -3.24 -42.52 22.35
N THR A 3 -2.65 -43.68 22.15
CA THR A 3 -2.20 -44.56 23.24
C THR A 3 -1.02 -43.93 23.98
N TYR A 4 -0.75 -44.40 25.21
CA TYR A 4 0.40 -43.96 25.98
C TYR A 4 1.74 -44.08 25.20
N GLU A 5 1.92 -45.17 24.48
CA GLU A 5 3.11 -45.38 23.65
C GLU A 5 3.23 -44.39 22.52
N THR A 6 2.12 -44.06 21.88
CA THR A 6 2.06 -43.03 20.80
C THR A 6 2.40 -41.66 21.39
N THR A 7 1.85 -41.28 22.52
CA THR A 7 2.13 -40.01 23.21
C THR A 7 3.60 -39.92 23.64
N ARG A 8 4.17 -40.99 24.13
CA ARG A 8 5.59 -41.05 24.50
C ARG A 8 6.49 -40.87 23.28
N LEU A 9 6.16 -41.45 22.14
CA LEU A 9 6.89 -41.26 20.90
C LEU A 9 6.85 -39.82 20.42
N PHE A 10 5.67 -39.17 20.46
CA PHE A 10 5.55 -37.75 20.20
C PHE A 10 6.47 -36.91 21.10
N ASN A 11 6.39 -37.08 22.42
CA ASN A 11 7.23 -36.36 23.37
C ASN A 11 8.73 -36.52 23.06
N THR A 12 9.16 -37.75 22.78
CA THR A 12 10.56 -38.02 22.45
C THR A 12 11.01 -37.28 21.20
N ILE A 13 10.20 -37.35 20.10
CA ILE A 13 10.52 -36.69 18.84
C ILE A 13 10.51 -35.17 19.00
N LEU A 14 9.53 -34.62 19.73
CA LEU A 14 9.42 -33.19 19.98
C LEU A 14 10.60 -32.67 20.82
N SER A 15 10.98 -33.38 21.86
CA SER A 15 12.15 -33.02 22.68
C SER A 15 13.43 -33.01 21.85
N LEU A 16 13.68 -34.06 21.08
CA LEU A 16 14.86 -34.17 20.22
C LEU A 16 14.91 -33.05 19.16
N TYR A 17 13.76 -32.66 18.61
CA TYR A 17 13.68 -31.68 17.53
C TYR A 17 13.77 -30.24 18.09
N TYR A 18 12.89 -29.89 19.06
CA TYR A 18 12.73 -28.51 19.52
C TYR A 18 13.67 -28.15 20.68
N MET A 19 14.03 -29.10 21.55
CA MET A 19 14.87 -28.81 22.71
C MET A 19 16.33 -29.13 22.43
N GLU A 20 16.61 -30.26 21.75
CA GLU A 20 18.00 -30.69 21.45
C GLU A 20 18.46 -30.19 20.06
N GLY A 21 17.59 -29.60 19.23
CA GLY A 21 17.96 -29.07 17.92
C GLY A 21 18.40 -30.10 16.88
N LEU A 22 18.04 -31.39 17.07
CA LEU A 22 18.45 -32.44 16.16
C LEU A 22 17.68 -32.34 14.82
N THR A 23 18.37 -32.61 13.70
CA THR A 23 17.70 -32.71 12.39
C THR A 23 16.80 -33.93 12.32
N GLN A 24 15.75 -33.89 11.51
CA GLN A 24 14.81 -34.99 11.31
C GLN A 24 15.54 -36.30 10.93
N SER A 25 16.60 -36.22 10.12
CA SER A 25 17.41 -37.37 9.73
C SER A 25 18.17 -38.00 10.91
N LYS A 26 18.76 -37.18 11.82
CA LYS A 26 19.41 -37.66 13.03
C LYS A 26 18.42 -38.30 13.99
N ILE A 27 17.22 -37.72 14.14
CA ILE A 27 16.13 -38.28 14.96
C ILE A 27 15.66 -39.63 14.38
N ALA A 28 15.48 -39.72 13.09
CA ALA A 28 15.10 -40.94 12.39
C ALA A 28 16.10 -42.07 12.66
N LYS A 29 17.42 -41.77 12.51
CA LYS A 29 18.49 -42.72 12.78
C LYS A 29 18.51 -43.17 14.26
N ARG A 30 18.32 -42.23 15.21
CA ARG A 30 18.37 -42.53 16.66
C ARG A 30 17.20 -43.39 17.11
N LEU A 31 16.00 -43.22 16.47
CA LEU A 31 14.79 -43.91 16.87
C LEU A 31 14.45 -45.12 15.98
N GLY A 32 15.29 -45.46 15.00
CA GLY A 32 15.00 -46.56 14.04
C GLY A 32 13.78 -46.29 13.13
N LEU A 33 13.53 -45.00 12.81
CA LEU A 33 12.40 -44.57 12.00
C LEU A 33 12.88 -44.05 10.62
N SER A 34 11.94 -43.88 9.67
CA SER A 34 12.24 -43.14 8.46
C SER A 34 12.10 -41.63 8.69
N THR A 35 12.89 -40.81 7.96
CA THR A 35 12.78 -39.35 8.01
C THR A 35 11.37 -38.88 7.67
N ALA A 36 10.71 -39.51 6.70
CA ALA A 36 9.32 -39.20 6.33
C ALA A 36 8.34 -39.46 7.50
N LYS A 37 8.58 -40.52 8.29
CA LYS A 37 7.76 -40.81 9.48
C LYS A 37 7.97 -39.74 10.57
N VAL A 38 9.21 -39.29 10.81
CA VAL A 38 9.52 -38.22 11.76
C VAL A 38 8.84 -36.92 11.33
N ASN A 39 8.95 -36.54 10.06
CA ASN A 39 8.30 -35.33 9.54
C ASN A 39 6.78 -35.37 9.75
N ARG A 40 6.14 -36.48 9.38
CA ARG A 40 4.68 -36.64 9.57
C ARG A 40 4.27 -36.56 11.04
N LEU A 41 5.05 -37.14 11.96
CA LEU A 41 4.77 -37.06 13.40
C LEU A 41 4.95 -35.63 13.96
N LEU A 42 5.94 -34.89 13.48
CA LEU A 42 6.12 -33.46 13.84
C LEU A 42 4.95 -32.62 13.35
N GLN A 43 4.49 -32.84 12.12
CA GLN A 43 3.33 -32.14 11.56
C GLN A 43 2.06 -32.48 12.37
N GLN A 44 1.81 -33.74 12.61
CA GLN A 44 0.64 -34.21 13.38
C GLN A 44 0.66 -33.68 14.82
N ALA A 45 1.82 -33.57 15.46
CA ALA A 45 1.95 -32.98 16.77
C ALA A 45 1.56 -31.50 16.82
N ARG A 46 1.85 -30.74 15.75
CA ARG A 46 1.42 -29.35 15.60
C ARG A 46 -0.10 -29.26 15.42
N GLU A 47 -0.68 -30.11 14.55
CA GLU A 47 -2.12 -30.17 14.30
C GLU A 47 -2.91 -30.56 15.56
N LEU A 48 -2.34 -31.42 16.40
CA LEU A 48 -2.92 -31.82 17.70
C LEU A 48 -2.70 -30.80 18.83
N GLY A 49 -1.99 -29.71 18.57
CA GLY A 49 -1.71 -28.68 19.57
C GLY A 49 -0.68 -29.09 20.65
N TYR A 50 0.10 -30.16 20.43
CA TYR A 50 1.17 -30.58 21.36
C TYR A 50 2.40 -29.67 21.31
N VAL A 51 2.49 -28.82 20.31
CA VAL A 51 3.55 -27.81 20.14
C VAL A 51 2.90 -26.46 19.92
N ASN A 52 3.25 -25.52 20.78
CA ASN A 52 2.92 -24.11 20.60
C ASN A 52 4.22 -23.35 20.33
N ILE A 53 4.39 -22.78 19.15
CA ILE A 53 5.56 -21.99 18.78
C ILE A 53 5.17 -20.52 18.88
N THR A 54 5.80 -19.82 19.82
CA THR A 54 5.66 -18.37 19.94
C THR A 54 6.95 -17.72 19.43
N ILE A 55 6.82 -16.93 18.38
CA ILE A 55 7.92 -16.11 17.86
C ILE A 55 7.90 -14.80 18.64
N ARG A 56 9.02 -14.42 19.24
CA ARG A 56 9.19 -13.12 19.91
C ARG A 56 10.39 -12.42 19.30
N THR A 57 10.10 -11.43 18.48
CA THR A 57 11.09 -10.57 17.84
C THR A 57 10.91 -9.12 18.31
N PRO A 58 11.94 -8.28 18.23
CA PRO A 58 11.72 -6.84 18.32
C PRO A 58 10.63 -6.42 17.30
N PHE A 59 9.76 -5.49 17.69
CA PHE A 59 8.66 -5.02 16.85
C PHE A 59 7.61 -6.07 16.45
N GLN A 60 7.45 -7.14 17.24
CA GLN A 60 6.44 -8.20 16.94
C GLN A 60 5.05 -7.61 16.70
N GLN A 61 4.67 -6.57 17.44
CA GLN A 61 3.38 -5.90 17.27
C GLN A 61 3.16 -5.35 15.85
N LEU A 62 4.21 -4.90 15.17
CA LEU A 62 4.09 -4.39 13.80
C LEU A 62 3.78 -5.53 12.82
N PHE A 63 4.47 -6.66 12.95
CA PHE A 63 4.19 -7.88 12.14
C PHE A 63 2.79 -8.44 12.40
N ASP A 64 2.29 -8.31 13.63
CA ASP A 64 0.92 -8.71 13.97
C ASP A 64 -0.10 -7.80 13.28
N LEU A 65 0.15 -6.48 13.24
CA LEU A 65 -0.67 -5.51 12.49
C LEU A 65 -0.66 -5.81 10.98
N GLU A 66 0.52 -6.06 10.38
CA GLU A 66 0.65 -6.44 8.96
C GLU A 66 -0.17 -7.69 8.64
N THR A 67 -0.02 -8.72 9.47
CA THR A 67 -0.75 -9.99 9.31
C THR A 67 -2.25 -9.78 9.40
N ARG A 68 -2.70 -8.95 10.34
CA ARG A 68 -4.11 -8.65 10.54
C ARG A 68 -4.68 -7.82 9.40
N LEU A 69 -3.98 -6.79 8.93
CA LEU A 69 -4.38 -5.99 7.77
C LEU A 69 -4.58 -6.87 6.52
N LYS A 70 -3.64 -7.77 6.25
CA LYS A 70 -3.74 -8.72 5.13
C LYS A 70 -4.95 -9.63 5.28
N ALA A 71 -5.16 -10.19 6.46
CA ALA A 71 -6.26 -11.13 6.72
C ALA A 71 -7.63 -10.46 6.59
N VAL A 72 -7.77 -9.22 7.06
CA VAL A 72 -9.04 -8.49 7.14
C VAL A 72 -9.44 -7.90 5.79
N PHE A 73 -8.50 -7.30 5.06
CA PHE A 73 -8.79 -6.60 3.81
C PHE A 73 -8.44 -7.39 2.54
N GLY A 74 -7.83 -8.56 2.68
CA GLY A 74 -7.44 -9.40 1.53
C GLY A 74 -6.32 -8.80 0.68
N ILE A 75 -5.57 -7.82 1.20
CA ILE A 75 -4.40 -7.29 0.49
C ILE A 75 -3.25 -8.29 0.52
N GLN A 76 -2.41 -8.23 -0.51
CA GLN A 76 -1.31 -9.18 -0.67
C GLN A 76 -0.19 -8.91 0.34
N GLU A 77 0.14 -7.62 0.58
CA GLU A 77 1.21 -7.22 1.47
C GLU A 77 0.84 -5.99 2.32
N ALA A 78 1.40 -5.95 3.51
CA ALA A 78 1.37 -4.79 4.39
C ALA A 78 2.75 -4.62 5.00
N ILE A 79 3.23 -3.38 5.07
CA ILE A 79 4.46 -3.00 5.75
C ILE A 79 4.09 -1.91 6.74
N VAL A 80 4.34 -2.16 8.02
CA VAL A 80 4.04 -1.23 9.10
C VAL A 80 5.35 -0.80 9.76
N ILE A 81 5.67 0.48 9.66
CA ILE A 81 6.82 1.08 10.35
C ILE A 81 6.41 1.59 11.74
N PRO A 82 7.35 1.70 12.69
CA PRO A 82 7.07 2.35 13.98
C PRO A 82 6.61 3.79 13.81
N SER A 83 5.61 4.22 14.55
CA SER A 83 5.25 5.64 14.65
C SER A 83 6.28 6.39 15.50
N MET A 84 6.82 7.48 15.00
CA MET A 84 7.79 8.31 15.72
C MET A 84 7.09 9.50 16.37
N ALA A 85 7.25 9.67 17.69
CA ALA A 85 6.49 10.63 18.50
C ALA A 85 6.71 12.11 18.13
N ASP A 86 7.81 12.46 17.45
CA ASP A 86 8.25 13.87 17.38
C ASP A 86 8.47 14.45 15.99
N ALA A 87 8.19 13.76 14.92
CA ALA A 87 8.52 14.40 13.65
C ALA A 87 7.80 13.82 12.45
N GLY A 88 6.88 14.53 11.94
CA GLY A 88 6.32 14.27 10.62
C GLY A 88 7.37 14.00 9.55
N SER A 89 8.54 14.63 9.62
CA SER A 89 9.66 14.41 8.68
C SER A 89 10.40 13.09 8.90
N LEU A 90 10.65 12.65 10.14
CA LEU A 90 11.34 11.37 10.40
C LEU A 90 10.46 10.18 10.03
N THR A 91 9.19 10.22 10.41
CA THR A 91 8.22 9.18 10.00
C THR A 91 8.08 9.15 8.49
N LEU A 92 8.02 10.31 7.82
CA LEU A 92 7.92 10.41 6.38
C LEU A 92 9.14 9.82 5.66
N ASN A 93 10.35 10.08 6.15
CA ASN A 93 11.59 9.54 5.60
C ASN A 93 11.67 8.01 5.80
N ALA A 94 11.31 7.52 6.99
CA ALA A 94 11.26 6.08 7.26
C ALA A 94 10.21 5.36 6.41
N LEU A 95 9.04 5.98 6.23
CA LEU A 95 7.99 5.48 5.35
C LEU A 95 8.47 5.43 3.89
N GLY A 96 9.11 6.51 3.43
CA GLY A 96 9.67 6.58 2.08
C GLY A 96 10.72 5.51 1.83
N ALA A 97 11.61 5.28 2.82
CA ALA A 97 12.63 4.23 2.73
C ALA A 97 12.03 2.82 2.65
N ALA A 98 11.07 2.50 3.53
CA ALA A 98 10.37 1.21 3.51
C ALA A 98 9.58 1.00 2.20
N ALA A 99 8.92 2.05 1.70
CA ALA A 99 8.19 1.99 0.44
C ALA A 99 9.12 1.82 -0.77
N ALA A 100 10.27 2.50 -0.78
CA ALA A 100 11.26 2.38 -1.85
C ALA A 100 11.87 0.97 -1.90
N GLU A 101 12.26 0.41 -0.75
CA GLU A 101 12.77 -0.96 -0.64
C GLU A 101 11.75 -1.97 -1.16
N PHE A 102 10.52 -1.90 -0.65
CA PHE A 102 9.43 -2.77 -1.05
C PHE A 102 9.09 -2.67 -2.55
N PHE A 103 9.12 -1.46 -3.10
CA PHE A 103 8.91 -1.23 -4.52
C PHE A 103 10.03 -1.84 -5.37
N LEU A 104 11.31 -1.61 -5.00
CA LEU A 104 12.46 -2.10 -5.74
C LEU A 104 12.56 -3.64 -5.76
N GLU A 105 12.12 -4.32 -4.70
CA GLU A 105 12.05 -5.80 -4.68
C GLU A 105 11.11 -6.37 -5.75
N ARG A 106 10.10 -5.61 -6.15
CA ARG A 106 9.06 -6.04 -7.12
C ARG A 106 9.28 -5.51 -8.51
N LEU A 107 10.04 -4.42 -8.66
CA LEU A 107 10.26 -3.79 -9.93
C LEU A 107 11.01 -4.71 -10.90
N ARG A 108 10.46 -4.88 -12.09
CA ARG A 108 11.05 -5.65 -13.18
C ARG A 108 11.43 -4.72 -14.32
N ASP A 109 12.52 -5.05 -15.02
CA ASP A 109 12.89 -4.28 -16.20
C ASP A 109 11.84 -4.49 -17.31
N GLY A 110 11.32 -3.37 -17.81
CA GLY A 110 10.19 -3.35 -18.75
C GLY A 110 8.85 -2.99 -18.16
N ASP A 111 8.75 -2.85 -16.82
CA ASP A 111 7.50 -2.39 -16.19
C ASP A 111 7.19 -0.93 -16.55
N ILE A 112 5.90 -0.63 -16.62
CA ILE A 112 5.37 0.74 -16.61
C ILE A 112 4.95 1.04 -15.17
N VAL A 113 5.57 2.06 -14.58
CA VAL A 113 5.33 2.51 -13.20
C VAL A 113 4.53 3.80 -13.23
N ALA A 114 3.31 3.75 -12.76
CA ALA A 114 2.46 4.93 -12.63
C ALA A 114 2.55 5.50 -11.22
N ILE A 115 2.63 6.82 -11.09
CA ILE A 115 2.78 7.48 -9.78
C ILE A 115 1.75 8.59 -9.59
N THR A 116 1.34 8.81 -8.33
CA THR A 116 0.56 9.98 -7.92
C THR A 116 1.45 11.06 -7.29
N PRO A 117 0.99 12.30 -7.15
CA PRO A 117 1.71 13.31 -6.38
C PRO A 117 1.65 13.01 -4.88
N GLY A 118 2.37 13.80 -4.12
CA GLY A 118 2.27 13.82 -2.67
C GLY A 118 3.60 13.59 -1.95
N THR A 119 3.64 14.03 -0.69
CA THR A 119 4.86 13.99 0.12
C THR A 119 5.35 12.59 0.42
N THR A 120 4.44 11.60 0.53
CA THR A 120 4.83 10.19 0.74
C THR A 120 5.48 9.61 -0.52
N ILE A 121 4.97 9.96 -1.71
CA ILE A 121 5.58 9.55 -2.98
C ILE A 121 6.91 10.26 -3.19
N GLN A 122 6.99 11.57 -2.87
CA GLN A 122 8.24 12.32 -2.89
C GLN A 122 9.30 11.66 -1.99
N ALA A 123 8.96 11.34 -0.73
CA ALA A 123 9.86 10.65 0.18
C ALA A 123 10.30 9.28 -0.35
N THR A 124 9.37 8.53 -0.97
CA THR A 124 9.67 7.25 -1.60
C THR A 124 10.64 7.43 -2.76
N VAL A 125 10.40 8.36 -3.67
CA VAL A 125 11.29 8.65 -4.80
C VAL A 125 12.66 9.11 -4.31
N GLN A 126 12.72 9.96 -3.29
CA GLN A 126 13.99 10.41 -2.69
C GLN A 126 14.79 9.26 -2.09
N ALA A 127 14.11 8.29 -1.48
CA ALA A 127 14.73 7.14 -0.83
C ALA A 127 15.15 6.03 -1.82
N ILE A 128 14.77 6.10 -3.10
CA ILE A 128 15.25 5.13 -4.09
C ILE A 128 16.77 5.21 -4.17
N ASP A 129 17.42 4.12 -3.79
CA ASP A 129 18.85 3.89 -3.92
C ASP A 129 19.09 2.50 -4.51
N THR A 130 19.61 2.44 -5.71
CA THR A 130 19.85 1.19 -6.43
C THR A 130 21.05 1.31 -7.38
N THR A 131 21.87 0.29 -7.38
CA THR A 131 22.95 0.14 -8.37
C THR A 131 22.47 -0.56 -9.65
N ARG A 132 21.24 -1.11 -9.63
CA ARG A 132 20.63 -1.77 -10.77
C ARG A 132 20.05 -0.74 -11.72
N SER A 133 20.35 -0.90 -13.01
CA SER A 133 19.77 -0.09 -14.09
C SER A 133 18.47 -0.75 -14.60
N TYR A 134 17.43 0.05 -14.75
CA TYR A 134 16.12 -0.36 -15.25
C TYR A 134 15.79 0.37 -16.55
N SER A 135 16.67 0.24 -17.54
CA SER A 135 16.63 1.03 -18.78
C SER A 135 15.37 0.84 -19.64
N LYS A 136 14.61 -0.23 -19.42
CA LYS A 136 13.34 -0.48 -20.11
C LYS A 136 12.11 -0.10 -19.28
N VAL A 137 12.30 0.29 -18.03
CA VAL A 137 11.22 0.80 -17.18
C VAL A 137 10.75 2.16 -17.72
N GLN A 138 9.45 2.39 -17.61
CA GLN A 138 8.82 3.65 -17.98
C GLN A 138 8.11 4.21 -16.74
N VAL A 139 8.41 5.44 -16.37
CA VAL A 139 7.74 6.15 -15.28
C VAL A 139 6.75 7.15 -15.85
N VAL A 140 5.50 7.09 -15.43
CA VAL A 140 4.43 7.90 -15.98
C VAL A 140 3.57 8.53 -14.88
N PRO A 141 3.23 9.84 -14.99
CA PRO A 141 2.28 10.49 -14.09
C PRO A 141 0.85 10.01 -14.35
N MET A 142 0.05 9.89 -13.28
CA MET A 142 -1.36 9.47 -13.35
C MET A 142 -2.33 10.63 -13.50
N LEU A 143 -1.89 11.85 -13.25
CA LEU A 143 -2.72 13.06 -13.36
C LEU A 143 -1.87 14.28 -13.72
N GLY A 144 -2.54 15.37 -14.08
CA GLY A 144 -1.95 16.62 -14.49
C GLY A 144 -1.13 17.30 -13.38
N ALA A 145 -0.36 18.32 -13.77
CA ALA A 145 0.54 19.05 -12.88
C ALA A 145 -0.21 19.92 -11.89
N ILE A 146 0.37 20.06 -10.70
CA ILE A 146 -0.09 20.90 -9.61
C ILE A 146 0.75 22.18 -9.62
N GLN A 147 0.12 23.34 -9.62
CA GLN A 147 0.83 24.61 -9.59
C GLN A 147 1.37 24.92 -8.19
N GLY A 148 2.57 25.48 -8.11
CA GLY A 148 3.09 26.14 -6.91
C GLY A 148 4.03 25.33 -6.00
N GLN A 149 4.18 24.02 -6.19
CA GLN A 149 5.11 23.21 -5.39
C GLN A 149 5.92 22.28 -6.29
N ILE A 150 7.09 22.72 -6.70
CA ILE A 150 7.95 21.99 -7.66
C ILE A 150 8.32 20.60 -7.15
N GLU A 151 8.69 20.46 -5.87
CA GLU A 151 9.22 19.20 -5.33
C GLU A 151 8.20 18.07 -5.23
N SER A 152 6.90 18.40 -5.11
CA SER A 152 5.80 17.43 -5.10
C SER A 152 5.03 17.38 -6.42
N ASP A 153 5.45 18.15 -7.42
CA ASP A 153 4.86 18.13 -8.76
C ASP A 153 5.10 16.79 -9.45
N MET A 154 4.07 16.32 -10.14
CA MET A 154 4.08 15.02 -10.80
C MET A 154 5.19 14.84 -11.81
N ASN A 155 5.43 15.87 -12.63
CA ASN A 155 6.44 15.80 -13.69
C ASN A 155 7.85 15.79 -13.10
N TYR A 156 8.07 16.54 -12.01
CA TYR A 156 9.32 16.53 -11.25
C TYR A 156 9.57 15.15 -10.63
N LEU A 157 8.56 14.58 -9.96
CA LEU A 157 8.67 13.26 -9.33
C LEU A 157 8.91 12.15 -10.35
N ALA A 158 8.21 12.19 -11.48
CA ALA A 158 8.40 11.21 -12.56
C ALA A 158 9.81 11.30 -13.16
N THR A 159 10.30 12.51 -13.41
CA THR A 159 11.65 12.73 -13.92
C THR A 159 12.72 12.25 -12.94
N ASN A 160 12.62 12.65 -11.67
CA ASN A 160 13.57 12.25 -10.62
C ASN A 160 13.59 10.73 -10.41
N MET A 161 12.42 10.09 -10.40
CA MET A 161 12.35 8.63 -10.32
C MET A 161 12.99 7.96 -11.53
N GLY A 162 12.74 8.50 -12.73
CA GLY A 162 13.38 8.02 -13.96
C GLY A 162 14.91 8.12 -13.92
N GLU A 163 15.45 9.23 -13.44
CA GLU A 163 16.90 9.42 -13.26
C GLU A 163 17.49 8.39 -12.28
N LYS A 164 16.87 8.21 -11.11
CA LYS A 164 17.35 7.25 -10.10
C LYS A 164 17.30 5.80 -10.56
N LEU A 165 16.34 5.44 -11.39
CA LEU A 165 16.20 4.10 -11.94
C LEU A 165 16.96 3.90 -13.25
N ASN A 166 17.51 4.96 -13.84
CA ASN A 166 17.99 4.98 -15.23
C ASN A 166 16.90 4.53 -16.21
N ALA A 167 15.69 5.03 -16.01
CA ALA A 167 14.45 4.67 -16.71
C ALA A 167 13.94 5.83 -17.55
N LYS A 168 13.06 5.54 -18.51
CA LYS A 168 12.38 6.59 -19.28
C LYS A 168 11.28 7.22 -18.44
N ALA A 169 11.29 8.54 -18.27
CA ALA A 169 10.23 9.29 -17.63
C ALA A 169 9.37 10.03 -18.66
N TYR A 170 8.05 10.04 -18.42
CA TYR A 170 7.08 10.83 -19.17
C TYR A 170 6.62 12.03 -18.34
N GLN A 171 6.14 13.06 -19.03
CA GLN A 171 5.57 14.25 -18.43
C GLN A 171 4.16 14.48 -18.98
N LEU A 172 3.23 14.87 -18.14
CA LEU A 172 1.87 15.24 -18.52
C LEU A 172 1.70 16.75 -18.40
N HIS A 173 1.74 17.44 -19.54
CA HIS A 173 1.60 18.89 -19.63
C HIS A 173 0.13 19.31 -19.69
N ALA A 174 -0.57 19.10 -18.60
CA ALA A 174 -1.94 19.55 -18.40
C ALA A 174 -2.12 19.92 -16.90
N PRO A 175 -3.01 20.85 -16.55
CA PRO A 175 -3.35 21.10 -15.16
C PRO A 175 -4.06 19.87 -14.57
N VAL A 176 -3.97 19.68 -13.25
CA VAL A 176 -4.71 18.61 -12.56
C VAL A 176 -6.22 18.84 -12.62
N PHE A 177 -6.67 20.10 -12.64
CA PHE A 177 -8.06 20.47 -12.51
C PHE A 177 -8.48 21.50 -13.56
N ALA A 178 -9.58 21.24 -14.23
CA ALA A 178 -10.18 22.15 -15.20
C ALA A 178 -11.31 22.98 -14.56
N ASP A 179 -11.58 24.18 -15.09
CA ASP A 179 -12.63 25.05 -14.57
C ASP A 179 -14.04 24.45 -14.74
N THR A 180 -14.26 23.71 -15.82
CA THR A 180 -15.53 23.07 -16.13
C THR A 180 -15.32 21.65 -16.65
N LYS A 181 -16.36 20.81 -16.59
CA LYS A 181 -16.36 19.50 -17.23
C LYS A 181 -15.99 19.57 -18.72
N ALA A 182 -16.56 20.54 -19.45
CA ALA A 182 -16.26 20.69 -20.87
C ALA A 182 -14.79 20.99 -21.16
N HIS A 183 -14.16 21.83 -20.34
CA HIS A 183 -12.71 22.07 -20.42
C HIS A 183 -11.92 20.82 -20.08
N GLY A 184 -12.35 20.04 -19.06
CA GLY A 184 -11.75 18.76 -18.70
C GLY A 184 -11.80 17.77 -19.86
N ASP A 185 -12.96 17.61 -20.48
CA ASP A 185 -13.15 16.72 -21.63
C ASP A 185 -12.28 17.16 -22.83
N ALA A 186 -12.20 18.46 -23.12
CA ALA A 186 -11.34 18.99 -24.16
C ALA A 186 -9.85 18.70 -23.89
N LEU A 187 -9.37 18.92 -22.67
CA LEU A 187 -7.98 18.64 -22.30
C LEU A 187 -7.66 17.14 -22.41
N ARG A 188 -8.52 16.27 -21.87
CA ARG A 188 -8.35 14.81 -21.95
C ARG A 188 -8.37 14.29 -23.40
N SER A 189 -9.06 14.97 -24.33
CA SER A 189 -9.10 14.60 -25.74
C SER A 189 -7.88 15.04 -26.55
N MET A 190 -7.07 15.95 -26.02
CA MET A 190 -5.81 16.36 -26.69
C MET A 190 -4.89 15.16 -26.81
N VAL A 191 -4.36 14.92 -28.02
CA VAL A 191 -3.52 13.75 -28.33
C VAL A 191 -2.39 13.57 -27.32
N GLN A 192 -1.64 14.63 -27.00
CA GLN A 192 -0.52 14.58 -26.06
C GLN A 192 -0.94 14.18 -24.64
N VAL A 193 -2.11 14.64 -24.16
CA VAL A 193 -2.65 14.29 -22.85
C VAL A 193 -3.16 12.85 -22.85
N LYS A 194 -3.93 12.50 -23.87
CA LYS A 194 -4.49 11.17 -24.04
C LYS A 194 -3.41 10.09 -24.09
N ASP A 195 -2.35 10.30 -24.89
CA ASP A 195 -1.27 9.32 -25.07
C ASP A 195 -0.56 9.01 -23.73
N ILE A 196 -0.32 10.04 -22.91
CA ILE A 196 0.30 9.83 -21.58
C ILE A 196 -0.64 9.12 -20.62
N LEU A 197 -1.92 9.50 -20.58
CA LEU A 197 -2.91 8.81 -19.76
C LEU A 197 -3.14 7.37 -20.23
N ASP A 198 -3.05 7.11 -21.53
CA ASP A 198 -3.14 5.74 -22.06
C ASP A 198 -1.93 4.88 -21.62
N ILE A 199 -0.71 5.44 -21.58
CA ILE A 199 0.45 4.74 -21.00
C ILE A 199 0.18 4.44 -19.52
N ALA A 200 -0.33 5.41 -18.75
CA ALA A 200 -0.62 5.23 -17.33
C ALA A 200 -1.69 4.15 -17.07
N ARG A 201 -2.71 4.02 -17.94
CA ARG A 201 -3.72 2.94 -17.87
C ARG A 201 -3.13 1.54 -18.05
N HIS A 202 -2.01 1.44 -18.78
CA HIS A 202 -1.31 0.17 -19.02
C HIS A 202 -0.17 -0.09 -18.02
N ALA A 203 -0.11 0.69 -16.92
CA ALA A 203 0.92 0.47 -15.91
C ALA A 203 0.82 -0.93 -15.29
N ASN A 204 1.99 -1.50 -14.96
CA ASN A 204 2.10 -2.76 -14.23
C ASN A 204 2.06 -2.54 -12.73
N VAL A 205 2.64 -1.42 -12.29
CA VAL A 205 2.75 -1.03 -10.88
C VAL A 205 2.31 0.42 -10.72
N ALA A 206 1.54 0.71 -9.66
CA ALA A 206 1.21 2.07 -9.27
C ALA A 206 1.68 2.37 -7.84
N LEU A 207 2.32 3.53 -7.65
CA LEU A 207 2.61 4.10 -6.32
C LEU A 207 1.56 5.17 -6.04
N LEU A 208 0.74 4.92 -5.02
CA LEU A 208 -0.44 5.71 -4.70
C LEU A 208 -0.30 6.40 -3.35
N GLY A 209 -0.28 7.72 -3.34
CA GLY A 209 -0.54 8.47 -2.12
C GLY A 209 -2.01 8.35 -1.75
N VAL A 210 -2.31 8.22 -0.46
CA VAL A 210 -3.68 8.27 0.06
C VAL A 210 -3.90 9.59 0.78
N GLY A 211 -4.72 10.45 0.17
CA GLY A 211 -5.08 11.76 0.69
C GLY A 211 -6.31 11.71 1.58
N THR A 212 -6.53 12.79 2.34
CA THR A 212 -7.76 13.02 3.12
C THR A 212 -8.53 14.19 2.55
N VAL A 213 -9.84 14.16 2.66
CA VAL A 213 -10.72 15.29 2.30
C VAL A 213 -11.00 16.22 3.49
N ASP A 214 -10.48 15.91 4.67
CA ASP A 214 -10.57 16.78 5.86
C ASP A 214 -9.88 18.12 5.55
N PRO A 215 -10.61 19.27 5.54
CA PRO A 215 -10.06 20.55 5.14
C PRO A 215 -8.90 21.04 6.02
N ASP A 216 -8.84 20.61 7.29
CA ASP A 216 -7.81 21.04 8.24
C ASP A 216 -6.46 20.38 7.99
N VAL A 217 -6.45 19.21 7.38
CA VAL A 217 -5.24 18.40 7.12
C VAL A 217 -5.02 18.09 5.65
N SER A 218 -6.02 18.32 4.80
CA SER A 218 -5.95 18.03 3.37
C SER A 218 -5.00 18.99 2.66
N ARG A 219 -4.08 18.43 1.91
CA ARG A 219 -3.30 19.21 0.93
C ARG A 219 -4.04 19.38 -0.41
N PHE A 220 -5.15 18.69 -0.59
CA PHE A 220 -5.94 18.73 -1.81
C PHE A 220 -6.43 20.16 -2.12
N VAL A 221 -6.87 20.89 -1.10
CA VAL A 221 -7.25 22.31 -1.22
C VAL A 221 -6.08 23.19 -1.68
N GLN A 222 -4.85 22.86 -1.27
CA GLN A 222 -3.66 23.62 -1.65
C GLN A 222 -3.25 23.39 -3.11
N PHE A 223 -3.67 22.27 -3.70
CA PHE A 223 -3.22 21.79 -5.01
C PHE A 223 -4.30 21.86 -6.09
N THR A 224 -5.54 22.11 -5.70
CA THR A 224 -6.66 22.24 -6.64
C THR A 224 -7.27 23.64 -6.53
N ALA A 225 -8.08 24.01 -7.52
CA ALA A 225 -8.88 25.24 -7.45
C ALA A 225 -10.12 25.07 -6.55
N LEU A 226 -10.20 23.99 -5.76
CA LEU A 226 -11.29 23.74 -4.82
C LEU A 226 -11.09 24.60 -3.56
N SER A 227 -12.17 25.26 -3.14
CA SER A 227 -12.20 25.99 -1.89
C SER A 227 -12.36 25.03 -0.69
N ALA A 228 -12.11 25.54 0.50
CA ALA A 228 -12.42 24.81 1.74
C ALA A 228 -13.92 24.46 1.84
N ASP A 229 -14.80 25.32 1.33
CA ASP A 229 -16.24 25.07 1.28
C ASP A 229 -16.60 23.94 0.31
N ASP A 230 -15.92 23.83 -0.86
CA ASP A 230 -16.08 22.70 -1.76
C ASP A 230 -15.67 21.38 -1.08
N MET A 231 -14.56 21.37 -0.37
CA MET A 231 -14.09 20.18 0.35
C MET A 231 -15.05 19.79 1.47
N LYS A 232 -15.58 20.77 2.20
CA LYS A 232 -16.59 20.53 3.22
C LYS A 232 -17.86 19.93 2.62
N ASN A 233 -18.30 20.44 1.47
CA ASN A 233 -19.43 19.91 0.74
C ASN A 233 -19.20 18.46 0.26
N ILE A 234 -18.00 18.16 -0.25
CA ILE A 234 -17.61 16.79 -0.63
C ILE A 234 -17.66 15.86 0.60
N ALA A 235 -17.15 16.28 1.76
CA ALA A 235 -17.15 15.48 2.97
C ALA A 235 -18.56 15.28 3.55
N GLU A 236 -19.36 16.36 3.65
CA GLU A 236 -20.67 16.32 4.32
C GLU A 236 -21.79 15.77 3.41
N VAL A 237 -21.81 16.12 2.12
CA VAL A 237 -22.88 15.73 1.20
C VAL A 237 -22.61 14.37 0.55
N CYS A 238 -21.39 14.14 0.11
CA CYS A 238 -21.01 12.88 -0.54
C CYS A 238 -20.47 11.84 0.43
N GLY A 239 -20.21 12.20 1.70
CA GLY A 239 -19.58 11.32 2.66
C GLY A 239 -18.13 10.94 2.29
N GLY A 240 -17.45 11.83 1.53
CA GLY A 240 -16.06 11.63 1.15
C GLY A 240 -15.15 11.54 2.35
N VAL A 241 -14.26 10.55 2.38
CA VAL A 241 -13.30 10.35 3.47
C VAL A 241 -11.86 10.43 3.02
N GLY A 242 -11.60 10.13 1.76
CA GLY A 242 -10.24 10.10 1.21
C GLY A 242 -10.21 10.32 -0.29
N GLU A 243 -8.99 10.47 -0.81
CA GLU A 243 -8.76 10.59 -2.24
C GLU A 243 -7.52 9.80 -2.67
N ILE A 244 -7.54 9.33 -3.90
CA ILE A 244 -6.41 8.79 -4.63
C ILE A 244 -6.43 9.41 -6.02
N CYS A 245 -5.30 9.96 -6.46
CA CYS A 245 -5.22 10.60 -7.78
C CYS A 245 -6.26 11.73 -7.96
N ALA A 246 -6.47 12.52 -6.92
CA ALA A 246 -7.51 13.55 -6.83
C ALA A 246 -8.97 13.02 -6.92
N GLN A 247 -9.18 11.72 -7.05
CA GLN A 247 -10.50 11.10 -7.10
C GLN A 247 -10.99 10.75 -5.69
N VAL A 248 -12.13 11.32 -5.29
CA VAL A 248 -12.66 11.16 -3.92
C VAL A 248 -13.49 9.88 -3.81
N TYR A 249 -13.43 9.25 -2.65
CA TYR A 249 -14.24 8.07 -2.28
C TYR A 249 -14.76 8.18 -0.83
N ASN A 250 -15.88 7.51 -0.59
CA ASN A 250 -16.50 7.41 0.73
C ASN A 250 -15.89 6.27 1.58
N ILE A 251 -16.41 6.06 2.80
CA ILE A 251 -15.92 5.03 3.75
C ILE A 251 -16.09 3.60 3.22
N GLU A 252 -17.04 3.34 2.33
CA GLU A 252 -17.22 2.06 1.65
C GLU A 252 -16.26 1.90 0.46
N GLY A 253 -15.48 2.94 0.14
CA GLY A 253 -14.60 2.98 -1.01
C GLY A 253 -15.30 3.27 -2.33
N GLN A 254 -16.56 3.74 -2.30
CA GLN A 254 -17.28 4.09 -3.50
C GLN A 254 -16.89 5.49 -3.98
N PRO A 255 -16.69 5.71 -5.29
CA PRO A 255 -16.42 7.05 -5.82
C PRO A 255 -17.53 8.02 -5.44
N CYS A 256 -17.16 9.25 -5.09
CA CYS A 256 -18.11 10.32 -4.80
C CYS A 256 -17.60 11.69 -5.30
N GLY A 257 -18.45 12.71 -5.26
CA GLY A 257 -18.09 14.03 -5.79
C GLY A 257 -17.92 14.06 -7.31
N GLN A 258 -18.82 13.45 -8.06
CA GLN A 258 -18.71 13.28 -9.50
C GLN A 258 -18.50 14.62 -10.26
N GLU A 259 -19.11 15.70 -9.83
CA GLU A 259 -18.94 17.03 -10.43
C GLU A 259 -17.48 17.50 -10.40
N TYR A 260 -16.75 17.14 -9.33
CA TYR A 260 -15.33 17.44 -9.20
C TYR A 260 -14.48 16.45 -10.00
N ALA A 261 -14.84 15.17 -9.93
CA ALA A 261 -14.14 14.11 -10.67
C ALA A 261 -14.16 14.38 -12.19
N ASP A 262 -15.26 14.88 -12.73
CA ASP A 262 -15.41 15.24 -14.15
C ASP A 262 -14.44 16.33 -14.63
N ARG A 263 -13.90 17.12 -13.71
CA ARG A 263 -12.97 18.23 -14.00
C ARG A 263 -11.50 17.84 -13.84
N ILE A 264 -11.20 16.64 -13.34
CA ILE A 264 -9.83 16.16 -13.10
C ILE A 264 -9.24 15.63 -14.42
N ILE A 265 -8.01 16.05 -14.71
CA ILE A 265 -7.21 15.52 -15.82
C ILE A 265 -6.28 14.45 -15.25
N GLY A 266 -6.76 13.21 -15.24
CA GLY A 266 -6.06 12.08 -14.64
C GLY A 266 -6.84 10.79 -14.79
N LEU A 267 -6.33 9.70 -14.22
CA LEU A 267 -7.01 8.42 -14.16
C LEU A 267 -8.17 8.47 -13.17
N THR A 268 -9.25 7.81 -13.52
CA THR A 268 -10.37 7.54 -12.62
C THR A 268 -10.04 6.41 -11.63
N LEU A 269 -10.79 6.30 -10.52
CA LEU A 269 -10.65 5.18 -9.59
C LEU A 269 -10.85 3.82 -10.26
N ALA A 270 -11.79 3.73 -11.20
CA ALA A 270 -12.03 2.50 -11.97
C ALA A 270 -10.83 2.12 -12.86
N GLU A 271 -10.18 3.11 -13.49
CA GLU A 271 -8.97 2.86 -14.29
C GLU A 271 -7.79 2.46 -13.39
N ILE A 272 -7.66 3.07 -12.22
CA ILE A 272 -6.65 2.70 -11.21
C ILE A 272 -6.83 1.26 -10.75
N GLN A 273 -8.06 0.80 -10.51
CA GLN A 273 -8.36 -0.58 -10.10
C GLN A 273 -7.91 -1.62 -11.14
N ASN A 274 -7.79 -1.26 -12.41
CA ASN A 274 -7.33 -2.15 -13.47
C ASN A 274 -5.79 -2.33 -13.50
N ILE A 275 -5.03 -1.50 -12.76
CA ILE A 275 -3.57 -1.65 -12.66
C ILE A 275 -3.26 -2.90 -11.83
N PRO A 276 -2.44 -3.85 -12.34
CA PRO A 276 -2.24 -5.16 -11.72
C PRO A 276 -1.68 -5.12 -10.29
N PHE A 277 -0.80 -4.17 -9.97
CA PHE A 277 -0.26 -4.04 -8.63
C PHE A 277 -0.23 -2.58 -8.17
N ARG A 278 -0.87 -2.32 -7.03
CA ARG A 278 -1.09 -0.97 -6.50
C ARG A 278 -0.61 -0.90 -5.06
N ILE A 279 0.38 -0.03 -4.81
CA ILE A 279 1.01 0.19 -3.51
C ILE A 279 0.49 1.50 -2.94
N GLY A 280 -0.31 1.44 -1.90
CA GLY A 280 -0.74 2.62 -1.13
C GLY A 280 0.35 3.01 -0.12
N ILE A 281 0.68 4.30 -0.05
CA ILE A 281 1.72 4.83 0.84
C ILE A 281 1.13 6.00 1.61
N ALA A 282 0.85 5.80 2.89
CA ALA A 282 0.29 6.84 3.76
C ALA A 282 0.58 6.53 5.23
N ALA A 283 0.83 7.54 6.03
CA ALA A 283 1.12 7.42 7.46
C ALA A 283 0.42 8.53 8.27
N SER A 284 0.28 8.33 9.52
CA SER A 284 -0.33 9.10 10.60
C SER A 284 -1.76 8.65 10.94
N ALA A 285 -2.16 8.84 12.19
CA ALA A 285 -3.51 8.52 12.67
C ALA A 285 -4.61 9.22 11.85
N ALA A 286 -4.37 10.45 11.37
CA ALA A 286 -5.31 11.19 10.53
C ALA A 286 -5.58 10.52 9.17
N LYS A 287 -4.73 9.58 8.76
CA LYS A 287 -4.90 8.81 7.52
C LYS A 287 -5.65 7.48 7.70
N ALA A 288 -6.00 7.11 8.93
CA ALA A 288 -6.70 5.84 9.19
C ALA A 288 -8.01 5.73 8.39
N LEU A 289 -8.85 6.75 8.44
CA LEU A 289 -10.14 6.76 7.74
C LEU A 289 -10.00 6.75 6.21
N PRO A 290 -9.15 7.60 5.59
CA PRO A 290 -8.84 7.49 4.16
C PRO A 290 -8.30 6.13 3.73
N ILE A 291 -7.33 5.57 4.48
CA ILE A 291 -6.76 4.25 4.19
C ILE A 291 -7.84 3.16 4.30
N TYR A 292 -8.69 3.23 5.32
CA TYR A 292 -9.80 2.29 5.47
C TYR A 292 -10.73 2.30 4.25
N GLY A 293 -11.17 3.48 3.78
CA GLY A 293 -11.98 3.60 2.57
C GLY A 293 -11.26 3.07 1.31
N ALA A 294 -9.96 3.37 1.17
CA ALA A 294 -9.16 2.86 0.05
C ALA A 294 -9.07 1.33 0.02
N LEU A 295 -8.90 0.71 1.18
CA LEU A 295 -8.86 -0.75 1.33
C LEU A 295 -10.24 -1.37 1.04
N ARG A 296 -11.32 -0.77 1.54
CA ARG A 296 -12.71 -1.18 1.28
C ARG A 296 -13.07 -1.10 -0.20
N GLY A 297 -12.59 -0.07 -0.90
CA GLY A 297 -12.77 0.11 -2.33
C GLY A 297 -11.92 -0.81 -3.21
N GLY A 298 -11.01 -1.61 -2.61
CA GLY A 298 -10.12 -2.50 -3.37
C GLY A 298 -9.10 -1.74 -4.22
N TYR A 299 -8.75 -0.50 -3.85
CA TYR A 299 -7.79 0.30 -4.59
C TYR A 299 -6.34 -0.10 -4.36
N LEU A 300 -6.06 -0.85 -3.29
CA LEU A 300 -4.71 -1.22 -2.87
C LEU A 300 -4.51 -2.74 -2.90
N HIS A 301 -3.38 -3.20 -3.42
CA HIS A 301 -2.89 -4.56 -3.27
C HIS A 301 -1.85 -4.67 -2.15
N ALA A 302 -1.14 -3.59 -1.89
CA ALA A 302 -0.19 -3.47 -0.80
C ALA A 302 -0.35 -2.12 -0.09
N LEU A 303 -0.04 -2.10 1.20
CA LEU A 303 -0.06 -0.89 2.02
C LEU A 303 1.28 -0.74 2.75
N VAL A 304 1.92 0.43 2.60
CA VAL A 304 3.05 0.84 3.43
C VAL A 304 2.56 1.99 4.32
N THR A 305 2.61 1.77 5.63
CA THR A 305 2.00 2.69 6.60
C THR A 305 2.76 2.70 7.92
N ASP A 306 2.36 3.53 8.87
CA ASP A 306 2.87 3.52 10.23
C ASP A 306 1.92 2.83 11.22
N GLU A 307 2.43 2.54 12.42
CA GLU A 307 1.70 1.87 13.48
C GLU A 307 0.40 2.60 13.85
N ALA A 308 0.44 3.94 13.93
CA ALA A 308 -0.72 4.73 14.33
C ALA A 308 -1.87 4.63 13.29
N ALA A 309 -1.55 4.73 12.01
CA ALA A 309 -2.55 4.54 10.96
C ALA A 309 -3.05 3.10 10.91
N ALA A 310 -2.16 2.11 11.02
CA ALA A 310 -2.53 0.69 11.01
C ALA A 310 -3.50 0.34 12.15
N CYS A 311 -3.24 0.80 13.37
CA CYS A 311 -4.14 0.64 14.51
C CYS A 311 -5.51 1.27 14.24
N GLY A 312 -5.53 2.54 13.81
CA GLY A 312 -6.79 3.23 13.53
C GLY A 312 -7.63 2.56 12.42
N VAL A 313 -6.97 2.04 11.37
CA VAL A 313 -7.65 1.26 10.30
C VAL A 313 -8.32 0.01 10.86
N LEU A 314 -7.62 -0.74 11.72
CA LEU A 314 -8.14 -1.95 12.33
C LEU A 314 -9.25 -1.68 13.36
N GLU A 315 -9.16 -0.59 14.11
CA GLU A 315 -10.21 -0.12 15.01
C GLU A 315 -11.50 0.20 14.25
N LEU A 316 -11.41 0.94 13.15
CA LEU A 316 -12.55 1.23 12.25
C LEU A 316 -13.18 -0.04 11.69
N PHE A 317 -12.38 -1.04 11.35
CA PHE A 317 -12.89 -2.34 10.91
C PHE A 317 -13.68 -3.04 12.02
N ASP A 318 -13.15 -3.13 13.24
CA ASP A 318 -13.78 -3.80 14.38
C ASP A 318 -15.10 -3.11 14.78
N GLU A 319 -15.15 -1.79 14.77
CA GLU A 319 -16.36 -1.01 15.04
C GLU A 319 -17.45 -1.27 13.98
N ASN A 320 -17.09 -1.29 12.70
CA ASN A 320 -18.04 -1.58 11.63
C ASN A 320 -18.54 -3.03 11.67
N PHE A 321 -17.70 -3.97 12.09
CA PHE A 321 -18.10 -5.35 12.27
C PHE A 321 -19.11 -5.50 13.41
N ARG A 322 -18.88 -4.84 14.56
CA ARG A 322 -19.80 -4.85 15.71
C ARG A 322 -21.15 -4.20 15.41
N ARG A 323 -21.22 -3.18 14.54
CA ARG A 323 -22.49 -2.53 14.16
C ARG A 323 -23.35 -3.37 13.21
N LYS A 324 -22.76 -4.35 12.52
CA LYS A 324 -23.46 -5.23 11.57
C LYS A 324 -23.80 -6.60 12.14
N SER A 325 -23.27 -6.95 13.32
CA SER A 325 -23.55 -8.15 14.08
C SER A 325 -24.70 -7.90 15.08
#